data_b9a9023f623377fed7d4dd4d7b27d357
#
_entry.id   b9a9023f623377fed7d4dd4d7b27d357
#
_cell.length_a   1.000
_cell.length_b   1.000
_cell.length_c   1.000
_cell.angle_alpha   90.00
_cell.angle_beta   90.00
_cell.angle_gamma   90.00
#
_symmetry.space_group_name_H-M   'P 1'
#
loop_
_entity.id
_entity.type
_entity.pdbx_description
1 polymer ?
#
loop_
_entity_poly.entity_id
_entity_poly.type
_entity_poly.pdbx_seq_one_letter_code
_entity_poly.pdbx_strand_id
1 'polypeptide(L)'
;MEKETKVAAVSMKNITKTFGSVIANDKVNLDIYKGEILSLLGENGSGKTTLMNMLSGIYFPDEGQIFINGKEEVIKSPKDALRLGIGMVHQHFKLIDVLSATENIILGLEGRLNIKEASRKIEEICDKYGFEVDPKQKIYDMTVSQKQTVEIVKVLYRGADILILDEPTAVLTPQETEKLFNVLRKMRDDGKAIVIITHKMHEVESLSDRVAVLRNGQYIGSMLTKDTTVTEMTNMMVGHAVTLNIVRPEPVNPKPRIEVQGLTVRNEEGIVKLK
;
A
#
# COMPACT_ATOMS: atom_id res chain seq x y z
N MET A 1 -31.70 15.35 -3.13
CA MET A 1 -30.24 15.41 -3.14
C MET A 1 -29.78 14.49 -4.26
N GLU A 2 -29.39 15.05 -5.39
CA GLU A 2 -28.80 14.30 -6.50
C GLU A 2 -27.51 13.63 -5.98
N LYS A 3 -27.42 12.32 -6.12
CA LYS A 3 -26.15 11.61 -5.94
C LYS A 3 -25.21 12.11 -7.04
N GLU A 4 -24.30 13.00 -6.72
CA GLU A 4 -23.15 13.23 -7.60
C GLU A 4 -22.56 11.87 -7.95
N THR A 5 -22.68 11.47 -9.19
CA THR A 5 -22.08 10.25 -9.73
C THR A 5 -20.58 10.50 -9.75
N LYS A 6 -19.86 10.10 -8.68
CA LYS A 6 -18.40 10.15 -8.64
C LYS A 6 -17.87 9.31 -9.81
N VAL A 7 -17.17 9.94 -10.73
CA VAL A 7 -16.51 9.25 -11.83
C VAL A 7 -15.32 8.44 -11.25
N ALA A 8 -15.30 7.15 -11.50
CA ALA A 8 -14.22 6.30 -11.06
C ALA A 8 -12.91 6.68 -11.77
N ALA A 9 -11.82 6.86 -11.01
CA ALA A 9 -10.48 7.00 -11.55
C ALA A 9 -10.02 5.69 -12.22
N VAL A 10 -10.36 4.56 -11.60
CA VAL A 10 -10.16 3.21 -12.15
C VAL A 10 -11.44 2.43 -12.01
N SER A 11 -11.82 1.69 -13.06
CA SER A 11 -12.87 0.67 -12.99
C SER A 11 -12.34 -0.63 -13.59
N MET A 12 -12.24 -1.65 -12.77
CA MET A 12 -11.86 -3.00 -13.16
C MET A 12 -13.13 -3.82 -13.31
N LYS A 13 -13.34 -4.48 -14.46
CA LYS A 13 -14.57 -5.25 -14.75
C LYS A 13 -14.25 -6.68 -15.14
N ASN A 14 -14.82 -7.62 -14.39
CA ASN A 14 -14.69 -9.07 -14.60
C ASN A 14 -13.23 -9.54 -14.72
N ILE A 15 -12.33 -8.96 -13.93
CA ILE A 15 -10.91 -9.26 -14.00
C ILE A 15 -10.64 -10.67 -13.50
N THR A 16 -10.08 -11.49 -14.38
CA THR A 16 -9.65 -12.86 -14.07
C THR A 16 -8.14 -12.99 -14.29
N LYS A 17 -7.46 -13.63 -13.33
CA LYS A 17 -6.04 -13.98 -13.45
C LYS A 17 -5.77 -15.36 -12.88
N THR A 18 -5.09 -16.19 -13.67
CA THR A 18 -4.71 -17.55 -13.33
C THR A 18 -3.19 -17.73 -13.38
N PHE A 19 -2.68 -18.62 -12.56
CA PHE A 19 -1.28 -19.07 -12.57
C PHE A 19 -1.28 -20.61 -12.51
N GLY A 20 -1.20 -21.25 -13.67
CA GLY A 20 -1.38 -22.69 -13.80
C GLY A 20 -2.77 -23.13 -13.33
N SER A 21 -2.86 -23.94 -12.29
CA SER A 21 -4.13 -24.39 -11.70
C SER A 21 -4.71 -23.44 -10.65
N VAL A 22 -4.00 -22.37 -10.28
CA VAL A 22 -4.44 -21.43 -9.25
C VAL A 22 -5.15 -20.24 -9.88
N ILE A 23 -6.41 -20.01 -9.53
CA ILE A 23 -7.16 -18.82 -9.88
C ILE A 23 -6.90 -17.77 -8.82
N ALA A 24 -6.03 -16.80 -9.13
CA ALA A 24 -5.65 -15.75 -8.18
C ALA A 24 -6.71 -14.63 -8.09
N ASN A 25 -7.40 -14.35 -9.19
CA ASN A 25 -8.56 -13.46 -9.24
C ASN A 25 -9.61 -14.06 -10.18
N ASP A 26 -10.87 -14.05 -9.76
CA ASP A 26 -12.00 -14.63 -10.46
C ASP A 26 -13.10 -13.58 -10.63
N LYS A 27 -13.24 -13.03 -11.85
CA LYS A 27 -14.25 -12.04 -12.27
C LYS A 27 -14.40 -10.86 -11.29
N VAL A 28 -13.28 -10.34 -10.81
CA VAL A 28 -13.25 -9.24 -9.86
C VAL A 28 -13.74 -7.95 -10.49
N ASN A 29 -14.66 -7.27 -9.81
CA ASN A 29 -15.16 -5.95 -10.16
C ASN A 29 -14.78 -4.97 -9.04
N LEU A 30 -14.01 -3.92 -9.37
CA LEU A 30 -13.53 -2.95 -8.38
C LEU A 30 -13.46 -1.56 -8.99
N ASP A 31 -14.10 -0.59 -8.33
CA ASP A 31 -13.98 0.83 -8.66
C ASP A 31 -13.13 1.55 -7.61
N ILE A 32 -12.27 2.46 -8.08
CA ILE A 32 -11.42 3.33 -7.26
C ILE A 32 -11.74 4.77 -7.66
N TYR A 33 -12.03 5.64 -6.69
CA TYR A 33 -12.45 7.02 -6.96
C TYR A 33 -11.38 8.04 -6.64
N LYS A 34 -11.42 9.20 -7.31
CA LYS A 34 -10.56 10.35 -6.99
C LYS A 34 -10.96 10.94 -5.63
N GLY A 35 -9.98 11.42 -4.88
CA GLY A 35 -10.21 11.99 -3.55
C GLY A 35 -10.73 10.95 -2.56
N GLU A 36 -10.30 9.69 -2.69
CA GLU A 36 -10.69 8.59 -1.82
C GLU A 36 -9.46 7.76 -1.42
N ILE A 37 -9.42 7.34 -0.17
CA ILE A 37 -8.52 6.27 0.29
C ILE A 37 -9.35 4.99 0.39
N LEU A 38 -9.06 4.04 -0.49
CA LEU A 38 -9.65 2.71 -0.51
C LEU A 38 -8.71 1.71 0.15
N SER A 39 -9.15 1.05 1.22
CA SER A 39 -8.43 -0.13 1.73
C SER A 39 -8.91 -1.41 1.05
N LEU A 40 -7.97 -2.17 0.52
CA LEU A 40 -8.20 -3.49 -0.05
C LEU A 40 -7.82 -4.56 0.99
N LEU A 41 -8.84 -5.15 1.61
CA LEU A 41 -8.72 -6.17 2.65
C LEU A 41 -8.81 -7.59 2.11
N GLY A 42 -8.28 -8.53 2.86
CA GLY A 42 -8.37 -9.97 2.62
C GLY A 42 -7.22 -10.70 3.28
N GLU A 43 -7.35 -12.00 3.46
CA GLU A 43 -6.28 -12.86 3.99
C GLU A 43 -5.08 -12.92 3.03
N ASN A 44 -3.95 -13.42 3.52
CA ASN A 44 -2.79 -13.69 2.66
C ASN A 44 -3.18 -14.72 1.59
N GLY A 45 -2.80 -14.44 0.34
CA GLY A 45 -3.20 -15.27 -0.80
C GLY A 45 -4.59 -15.01 -1.37
N SER A 46 -5.35 -14.02 -0.87
CA SER A 46 -6.69 -13.69 -1.39
C SER A 46 -6.69 -12.96 -2.76
N GLY A 47 -5.53 -12.68 -3.36
CA GLY A 47 -5.42 -12.09 -4.68
C GLY A 47 -5.23 -10.56 -4.71
N LYS A 48 -5.11 -9.86 -3.56
CA LYS A 48 -4.99 -8.38 -3.49
C LYS A 48 -3.80 -7.83 -4.28
N THR A 49 -2.59 -8.30 -3.95
CA THR A 49 -1.36 -7.87 -4.62
C THR A 49 -1.37 -8.26 -6.10
N THR A 50 -1.95 -9.43 -6.45
CA THR A 50 -2.11 -9.84 -7.86
C THR A 50 -3.00 -8.87 -8.62
N LEU A 51 -4.15 -8.48 -8.04
CA LEU A 51 -5.08 -7.53 -8.64
C LEU A 51 -4.41 -6.17 -8.88
N MET A 52 -3.68 -5.67 -7.88
CA MET A 52 -2.97 -4.39 -7.99
C MET A 52 -1.75 -4.46 -8.92
N ASN A 53 -1.10 -5.61 -9.02
CA ASN A 53 -0.03 -5.84 -9.99
C ASN A 53 -0.53 -5.81 -11.44
N MET A 54 -1.80 -6.11 -11.70
CA MET A 54 -2.38 -5.91 -13.03
C MET A 54 -2.58 -4.42 -13.35
N LEU A 55 -2.99 -3.60 -12.36
CA LEU A 55 -3.05 -2.14 -12.53
C LEU A 55 -1.67 -1.51 -12.72
N SER A 56 -0.65 -2.02 -12.03
CA SER A 56 0.73 -1.51 -12.16
C SER A 56 1.47 -2.03 -13.40
N GLY A 57 0.84 -2.90 -14.20
CA GLY A 57 1.42 -3.44 -15.44
C GLY A 57 2.49 -4.52 -15.24
N ILE A 58 2.57 -5.11 -14.04
CA ILE A 58 3.46 -6.26 -13.76
C ILE A 58 2.84 -7.55 -14.29
N TYR A 59 1.53 -7.70 -14.13
CA TYR A 59 0.77 -8.80 -14.72
C TYR A 59 -0.23 -8.27 -15.74
N PHE A 60 -0.63 -9.14 -16.65
CA PHE A 60 -1.71 -8.89 -17.59
C PHE A 60 -2.93 -9.76 -17.19
N PRO A 61 -4.16 -9.21 -17.15
CA PRO A 61 -5.35 -10.01 -16.88
C PRO A 61 -5.58 -11.01 -18.01
N ASP A 62 -6.05 -12.22 -17.66
CA ASP A 62 -6.39 -13.23 -18.65
C ASP A 62 -7.77 -12.92 -19.27
N GLU A 63 -8.69 -12.34 -18.46
CA GLU A 63 -10.00 -11.86 -18.87
C GLU A 63 -10.36 -10.56 -18.16
N GLY A 64 -11.35 -9.84 -18.73
CA GLY A 64 -11.87 -8.61 -18.18
C GLY A 64 -11.28 -7.35 -18.81
N GLN A 65 -11.71 -6.19 -18.31
CA GLN A 65 -11.38 -4.88 -18.87
C GLN A 65 -11.01 -3.90 -17.75
N ILE A 66 -10.07 -3.02 -18.04
CA ILE A 66 -9.63 -1.94 -17.13
C ILE A 66 -9.98 -0.62 -17.79
N PHE A 67 -10.67 0.24 -17.04
CA PHE A 67 -11.00 1.59 -17.46
C PHE A 67 -10.28 2.60 -16.57
N ILE A 68 -9.63 3.58 -17.17
CA ILE A 68 -8.97 4.69 -16.48
C ILE A 68 -9.69 5.99 -16.89
N ASN A 69 -10.22 6.71 -15.91
CA ASN A 69 -11.05 7.91 -16.13
C ASN A 69 -12.17 7.67 -17.17
N GLY A 70 -12.79 6.49 -17.13
CA GLY A 70 -13.90 6.09 -18.01
C GLY A 70 -13.50 5.58 -19.39
N LYS A 71 -12.21 5.59 -19.75
CA LYS A 71 -11.70 5.08 -21.02
C LYS A 71 -11.08 3.70 -20.83
N GLU A 72 -11.44 2.73 -21.68
CA GLU A 72 -10.80 1.42 -21.69
C GLU A 72 -9.34 1.52 -22.06
N GLU A 73 -8.47 0.97 -21.23
CA GLU A 73 -7.02 1.00 -21.41
C GLU A 73 -6.40 -0.39 -21.23
N VAL A 74 -5.37 -0.66 -22.04
CA VAL A 74 -4.62 -1.90 -21.98
C VAL A 74 -3.25 -1.64 -21.38
N ILE A 75 -3.02 -2.10 -20.15
CA ILE A 75 -1.79 -1.90 -19.40
C ILE A 75 -0.87 -3.10 -19.60
N LYS A 76 0.14 -2.98 -20.47
CA LYS A 76 1.05 -4.08 -20.83
C LYS A 76 2.38 -4.03 -20.07
N SER A 77 2.69 -2.90 -19.44
CA SER A 77 3.96 -2.68 -18.77
C SER A 77 3.84 -1.62 -17.67
N PRO A 78 4.78 -1.59 -16.70
CA PRO A 78 4.86 -0.52 -15.72
C PRO A 78 5.01 0.88 -16.34
N LYS A 79 5.61 0.99 -17.54
CA LYS A 79 5.69 2.27 -18.27
C LYS A 79 4.31 2.73 -18.73
N ASP A 80 3.42 1.82 -19.14
CA ASP A 80 2.05 2.15 -19.52
C ASP A 80 1.26 2.61 -18.31
N ALA A 81 1.37 1.90 -17.17
CA ALA A 81 0.74 2.29 -15.92
C ALA A 81 1.15 3.71 -15.50
N LEU A 82 2.45 4.01 -15.53
CA LEU A 82 2.97 5.35 -15.20
C LEU A 82 2.43 6.44 -16.14
N ARG A 83 2.33 6.17 -17.46
CA ARG A 83 1.73 7.11 -18.43
C ARG A 83 0.26 7.40 -18.16
N LEU A 84 -0.44 6.44 -17.58
CA LEU A 84 -1.84 6.56 -17.15
C LEU A 84 -1.97 7.18 -15.74
N GLY A 85 -0.86 7.61 -15.13
CA GLY A 85 -0.84 8.20 -13.80
C GLY A 85 -0.98 7.19 -12.66
N ILE A 86 -0.68 5.92 -12.89
CA ILE A 86 -0.72 4.86 -11.87
C ILE A 86 0.68 4.61 -11.33
N GLY A 87 0.87 4.77 -10.02
CA GLY A 87 2.10 4.47 -9.32
C GLY A 87 1.89 3.44 -8.21
N MET A 88 2.80 2.48 -8.09
CA MET A 88 2.75 1.46 -7.05
C MET A 88 4.02 1.48 -6.20
N VAL A 89 3.84 1.52 -4.89
CA VAL A 89 4.87 1.33 -3.87
C VAL A 89 4.72 -0.08 -3.33
N HIS A 90 5.74 -0.90 -3.54
CA HIS A 90 5.74 -2.30 -3.15
C HIS A 90 6.13 -2.48 -1.69
N GLN A 91 5.74 -3.60 -1.09
CA GLN A 91 6.10 -4.00 0.26
C GLN A 91 7.64 -4.03 0.48
N HIS A 92 8.40 -4.42 -0.55
CA HIS A 92 9.87 -4.40 -0.53
C HIS A 92 10.39 -3.27 -1.41
N PHE A 93 11.21 -2.39 -0.84
CA PHE A 93 11.76 -1.23 -1.52
C PHE A 93 12.54 -1.60 -2.79
N LYS A 94 12.29 -0.85 -3.85
CA LYS A 94 12.98 -0.97 -5.14
C LYS A 94 13.98 0.18 -5.31
N LEU A 95 14.80 0.41 -4.27
CA LEU A 95 15.82 1.45 -4.21
C LEU A 95 17.22 0.83 -4.33
N ILE A 96 18.14 1.59 -4.92
CA ILE A 96 19.54 1.24 -5.04
C ILE A 96 20.30 1.93 -3.91
N ASP A 97 20.85 1.17 -2.99
CA ASP A 97 21.42 1.68 -1.75
C ASP A 97 22.58 2.69 -1.95
N VAL A 98 23.43 2.47 -2.96
CA VAL A 98 24.57 3.36 -3.24
C VAL A 98 24.22 4.68 -3.92
N LEU A 99 22.98 4.83 -4.37
CA LEU A 99 22.48 6.05 -4.99
C LEU A 99 21.82 6.96 -3.94
N SER A 100 21.77 8.27 -4.22
CA SER A 100 21.01 9.25 -3.42
C SER A 100 19.51 9.11 -3.66
N ALA A 101 18.70 9.79 -2.84
CA ALA A 101 17.26 9.88 -3.05
C ALA A 101 16.95 10.42 -4.45
N THR A 102 17.55 11.56 -4.85
CA THR A 102 17.36 12.13 -6.19
C THR A 102 17.71 11.14 -7.28
N GLU A 103 18.88 10.50 -7.21
CA GLU A 103 19.33 9.55 -8.23
C GLU A 103 18.36 8.37 -8.36
N ASN A 104 17.82 7.85 -7.24
CA ASN A 104 16.80 6.78 -7.24
C ASN A 104 15.46 7.23 -7.85
N ILE A 105 15.02 8.46 -7.56
CA ILE A 105 13.74 9.00 -8.04
C ILE A 105 13.76 9.18 -9.55
N ILE A 106 14.88 9.71 -10.10
CA ILE A 106 15.00 9.97 -11.53
C ILE A 106 15.50 8.78 -12.34
N LEU A 107 15.93 7.70 -11.69
CA LEU A 107 16.46 6.52 -12.36
C LEU A 107 15.45 5.94 -13.36
N GLY A 108 15.87 5.75 -14.61
CA GLY A 108 15.03 5.18 -15.67
C GLY A 108 14.06 6.17 -16.32
N LEU A 109 14.15 7.47 -16.02
CA LEU A 109 13.46 8.50 -16.78
C LEU A 109 14.21 8.75 -18.10
N GLU A 110 13.44 9.08 -19.15
CA GLU A 110 13.98 9.37 -20.48
C GLU A 110 14.48 10.82 -20.57
N GLY A 111 15.51 11.06 -21.40
CA GLY A 111 16.04 12.38 -21.67
C GLY A 111 17.29 12.76 -20.87
N ARG A 112 17.71 14.03 -20.98
CA ARG A 112 18.87 14.56 -20.27
C ARG A 112 18.48 14.91 -18.83
N LEU A 113 18.95 14.12 -17.88
CA LEU A 113 18.64 14.29 -16.46
C LEU A 113 19.48 15.44 -15.86
N ASN A 114 18.81 16.40 -15.24
CA ASN A 114 19.43 17.47 -14.47
C ASN A 114 19.19 17.24 -12.97
N ILE A 115 20.21 16.76 -12.25
CA ILE A 115 20.10 16.42 -10.82
C ILE A 115 19.67 17.64 -9.97
N LYS A 116 20.15 18.86 -10.28
CA LYS A 116 19.78 20.07 -9.52
C LYS A 116 18.31 20.42 -9.68
N GLU A 117 17.80 20.33 -10.90
CA GLU A 117 16.39 20.59 -11.19
C GLU A 117 15.50 19.51 -10.58
N ALA A 118 15.93 18.24 -10.66
CA ALA A 118 15.23 17.11 -10.03
C ALA A 118 15.17 17.28 -8.51
N SER A 119 16.28 17.64 -7.85
CA SER A 119 16.30 17.87 -6.40
C SER A 119 15.31 18.97 -6.00
N ARG A 120 15.27 20.10 -6.74
CA ARG A 120 14.32 21.18 -6.47
C ARG A 120 12.87 20.71 -6.59
N LYS A 121 12.52 19.96 -7.64
CA LYS A 121 11.17 19.42 -7.81
C LYS A 121 10.81 18.40 -6.71
N ILE A 122 11.78 17.63 -6.22
CA ILE A 122 11.61 16.73 -5.08
C ILE A 122 11.30 17.53 -3.81
N GLU A 123 12.05 18.61 -3.55
CA GLU A 123 11.81 19.52 -2.42
C GLU A 123 10.41 20.13 -2.50
N GLU A 124 9.98 20.62 -3.67
CA GLU A 124 8.61 21.13 -3.88
C GLU A 124 7.53 20.09 -3.54
N ILE A 125 7.72 18.81 -3.92
CA ILE A 125 6.79 17.72 -3.56
C ILE A 125 6.82 17.44 -2.05
N CYS A 126 8.01 17.44 -1.45
CA CYS A 126 8.19 17.25 -0.02
C CYS A 126 7.49 18.36 0.79
N ASP A 127 7.69 19.61 0.42
CA ASP A 127 7.03 20.77 1.06
C ASP A 127 5.51 20.71 0.92
N LYS A 128 5.01 20.37 -0.27
CA LYS A 128 3.58 20.28 -0.54
C LYS A 128 2.87 19.28 0.39
N TYR A 129 3.44 18.11 0.59
CA TYR A 129 2.79 17.03 1.36
C TYR A 129 3.33 16.90 2.79
N GLY A 130 4.47 17.52 3.09
CA GLY A 130 5.12 17.44 4.40
C GLY A 130 5.98 16.21 4.57
N PHE A 131 6.66 15.78 3.51
CA PHE A 131 7.68 14.75 3.59
C PHE A 131 9.01 15.31 4.08
N GLU A 132 9.76 14.51 4.83
CA GLU A 132 11.11 14.81 5.30
C GLU A 132 12.12 13.93 4.53
N VAL A 133 12.64 14.43 3.41
CA VAL A 133 13.64 13.73 2.60
C VAL A 133 14.76 14.71 2.24
N ASP A 134 16.00 14.36 2.54
CA ASP A 134 17.17 15.03 1.97
C ASP A 134 17.46 14.43 0.58
N PRO A 135 17.30 15.21 -0.52
CA PRO A 135 17.53 14.72 -1.88
C PRO A 135 18.94 14.16 -2.12
N LYS A 136 19.93 14.58 -1.32
CA LYS A 136 21.33 14.19 -1.47
C LYS A 136 21.73 12.98 -0.61
N GLN A 137 20.93 12.65 0.41
CA GLN A 137 21.22 11.53 1.30
C GLN A 137 21.24 10.21 0.52
N LYS A 138 22.23 9.38 0.79
CA LYS A 138 22.34 8.04 0.20
C LYS A 138 21.34 7.08 0.87
N ILE A 139 20.79 6.16 0.09
CA ILE A 139 19.75 5.25 0.57
C ILE A 139 20.26 4.34 1.70
N TYR A 140 21.52 3.91 1.67
CA TYR A 140 22.07 3.07 2.74
C TYR A 140 22.14 3.78 4.11
N ASP A 141 22.18 5.13 4.14
CA ASP A 141 22.16 5.94 5.36
C ASP A 141 20.74 6.26 5.86
N MET A 142 19.71 5.83 5.13
CA MET A 142 18.32 6.12 5.44
C MET A 142 17.68 5.09 6.35
N THR A 143 16.81 5.56 7.25
CA THR A 143 15.89 4.69 7.99
C THR A 143 14.88 4.06 7.06
N VAL A 144 14.20 3.00 7.53
CA VAL A 144 13.14 2.32 6.77
C VAL A 144 12.02 3.28 6.39
N SER A 145 11.61 4.15 7.31
CA SER A 145 10.59 5.18 7.07
C SER A 145 11.01 6.19 5.99
N GLN A 146 12.26 6.63 6.00
CA GLN A 146 12.79 7.50 4.96
C GLN A 146 12.83 6.80 3.59
N LYS A 147 13.26 5.53 3.52
CA LYS A 147 13.25 4.73 2.27
C LYS A 147 11.83 4.64 1.70
N GLN A 148 10.85 4.41 2.55
CA GLN A 148 9.44 4.38 2.13
C GLN A 148 8.98 5.73 1.59
N THR A 149 9.36 6.82 2.26
CA THR A 149 9.06 8.17 1.78
C THR A 149 9.66 8.42 0.40
N VAL A 150 10.91 8.00 0.16
CA VAL A 150 11.56 8.11 -1.16
C VAL A 150 10.78 7.33 -2.24
N GLU A 151 10.27 6.13 -1.95
CA GLU A 151 9.43 5.38 -2.91
C GLU A 151 8.11 6.12 -3.23
N ILE A 152 7.46 6.73 -2.24
CA ILE A 152 6.25 7.52 -2.46
C ILE A 152 6.57 8.77 -3.29
N VAL A 153 7.61 9.52 -2.92
CA VAL A 153 8.05 10.70 -3.66
C VAL A 153 8.44 10.35 -5.11
N LYS A 154 9.06 9.18 -5.33
CA LYS A 154 9.43 8.69 -6.65
C LYS A 154 8.20 8.51 -7.56
N VAL A 155 7.11 7.92 -7.10
CA VAL A 155 5.89 7.79 -7.91
C VAL A 155 5.18 9.11 -8.12
N LEU A 156 5.19 10.01 -7.12
CA LEU A 156 4.65 11.37 -7.25
C LEU A 156 5.44 12.23 -8.25
N TYR A 157 6.77 12.17 -8.18
CA TYR A 157 7.66 12.86 -9.13
C TYR A 157 7.36 12.48 -10.58
N ARG A 158 6.98 11.22 -10.80
CA ARG A 158 6.59 10.66 -12.10
C ARG A 158 5.15 11.00 -12.51
N GLY A 159 4.42 11.79 -11.70
CA GLY A 159 3.09 12.28 -12.01
C GLY A 159 1.96 11.31 -11.67
N ALA A 160 2.14 10.43 -10.68
CA ALA A 160 1.07 9.54 -10.26
C ALA A 160 -0.11 10.31 -9.63
N ASP A 161 -1.32 10.02 -10.11
CA ASP A 161 -2.60 10.47 -9.57
C ASP A 161 -3.36 9.34 -8.88
N ILE A 162 -3.02 8.11 -9.22
CA ILE A 162 -3.53 6.87 -8.63
C ILE A 162 -2.36 6.18 -7.95
N LEU A 163 -2.39 6.10 -6.61
CA LEU A 163 -1.32 5.50 -5.81
C LEU A 163 -1.79 4.18 -5.22
N ILE A 164 -0.96 3.16 -5.36
CA ILE A 164 -1.16 1.85 -4.77
C ILE A 164 -0.03 1.63 -3.77
N LEU A 165 -0.37 1.34 -2.52
CA LEU A 165 0.58 1.10 -1.43
C LEU A 165 0.35 -0.32 -0.90
N ASP A 166 1.36 -1.19 -1.05
CA ASP A 166 1.27 -2.58 -0.60
C ASP A 166 1.90 -2.73 0.79
N GLU A 167 1.08 -2.95 1.81
CA GLU A 167 1.43 -3.04 3.23
C GLU A 167 2.38 -1.94 3.74
N PRO A 168 2.04 -0.65 3.54
CA PRO A 168 2.98 0.45 3.74
C PRO A 168 3.42 0.64 5.19
N THR A 169 2.76 0.04 6.14
CA THR A 169 3.01 0.21 7.58
C THR A 169 3.65 -1.02 8.24
N ALA A 170 4.02 -2.04 7.44
CA ALA A 170 4.49 -3.32 7.97
C ALA A 170 5.73 -3.20 8.88
N VAL A 171 6.57 -2.20 8.62
CA VAL A 171 7.87 -2.01 9.30
C VAL A 171 7.98 -0.64 10.00
N LEU A 172 6.88 0.11 10.08
CA LEU A 172 6.83 1.44 10.71
C LEU A 172 6.45 1.36 12.19
N THR A 173 7.00 2.26 12.97
CA THR A 173 6.51 2.52 14.33
C THR A 173 5.12 3.19 14.30
N PRO A 174 4.35 3.15 15.40
CA PRO A 174 3.04 3.85 15.45
C PRO A 174 3.14 5.34 15.11
N GLN A 175 4.20 6.02 15.54
CA GLN A 175 4.41 7.44 15.28
C GLN A 175 4.71 7.72 13.80
N GLU A 176 5.50 6.85 13.14
CA GLU A 176 5.79 6.94 11.72
C GLU A 176 4.55 6.61 10.88
N THR A 177 3.73 5.65 11.33
CA THR A 177 2.44 5.30 10.72
C THR A 177 1.51 6.51 10.70
N GLU A 178 1.37 7.23 11.82
CA GLU A 178 0.51 8.41 11.88
C GLU A 178 1.04 9.56 10.99
N LYS A 179 2.36 9.77 10.92
CA LYS A 179 2.95 10.71 9.96
C LYS A 179 2.59 10.34 8.51
N LEU A 180 2.73 9.07 8.14
CA LEU A 180 2.35 8.59 6.82
C LEU A 180 0.86 8.82 6.55
N PHE A 181 -0.02 8.50 7.50
CA PHE A 181 -1.47 8.69 7.36
C PHE A 181 -1.84 10.15 7.12
N ASN A 182 -1.18 11.08 7.83
CA ASN A 182 -1.39 12.51 7.62
C ASN A 182 -1.00 12.96 6.21
N VAL A 183 0.07 12.41 5.66
CA VAL A 183 0.48 12.66 4.28
C VAL A 183 -0.54 12.09 3.29
N LEU A 184 -0.99 10.86 3.49
CA LEU A 184 -1.98 10.22 2.61
C LEU A 184 -3.32 10.97 2.62
N ARG A 185 -3.76 11.49 3.79
CA ARG A 185 -4.95 12.36 3.90
C ARG A 185 -4.78 13.63 3.06
N LYS A 186 -3.63 14.31 3.14
CA LYS A 186 -3.34 15.49 2.30
C LYS A 186 -3.37 15.17 0.81
N MET A 187 -2.84 14.02 0.42
CA MET A 187 -2.84 13.59 -0.99
C MET A 187 -4.26 13.27 -1.47
N ARG A 188 -5.09 12.62 -0.64
CA ARG A 188 -6.52 12.41 -0.90
C ARG A 188 -7.24 13.74 -1.08
N ASP A 189 -7.02 14.69 -0.18
CA ASP A 189 -7.66 16.01 -0.20
C ASP A 189 -7.22 16.84 -1.43
N ASP A 190 -6.01 16.58 -1.96
CA ASP A 190 -5.50 17.09 -3.24
C ASP A 190 -6.11 16.33 -4.47
N GLY A 191 -7.08 15.45 -4.25
CA GLY A 191 -7.83 14.76 -5.30
C GLY A 191 -7.19 13.47 -5.82
N LYS A 192 -6.13 12.98 -5.21
CA LYS A 192 -5.51 11.71 -5.62
C LYS A 192 -6.37 10.51 -5.22
N ALA A 193 -6.35 9.47 -6.02
CA ALA A 193 -6.93 8.17 -5.69
C ALA A 193 -5.87 7.31 -5.00
N ILE A 194 -6.17 6.78 -3.82
CA ILE A 194 -5.20 6.02 -3.04
C ILE A 194 -5.79 4.64 -2.72
N VAL A 195 -5.02 3.59 -3.02
CA VAL A 195 -5.35 2.21 -2.63
C VAL A 195 -4.30 1.71 -1.65
N ILE A 196 -4.74 1.20 -0.52
CA ILE A 196 -3.89 0.60 0.49
C ILE A 196 -4.23 -0.88 0.61
N ILE A 197 -3.26 -1.75 0.36
CA ILE A 197 -3.37 -3.16 0.67
C ILE A 197 -2.91 -3.33 2.11
N THR A 198 -3.79 -3.81 2.98
CA THR A 198 -3.48 -4.09 4.39
C THR A 198 -4.36 -5.21 4.92
N HIS A 199 -3.92 -5.83 5.99
CA HIS A 199 -4.70 -6.76 6.80
C HIS A 199 -4.95 -6.24 8.22
N LYS A 200 -4.53 -5.00 8.52
CA LYS A 200 -4.62 -4.38 9.84
C LYS A 200 -5.88 -3.53 9.96
N MET A 201 -6.90 -4.05 10.64
CA MET A 201 -8.22 -3.42 10.74
C MET A 201 -8.20 -2.01 11.34
N HIS A 202 -7.36 -1.78 12.37
CA HIS A 202 -7.25 -0.46 13.00
C HIS A 202 -6.70 0.61 12.05
N GLU A 203 -5.87 0.22 11.07
CA GLU A 203 -5.40 1.15 10.04
C GLU A 203 -6.52 1.52 9.08
N VAL A 204 -7.36 0.55 8.73
CA VAL A 204 -8.54 0.78 7.89
C VAL A 204 -9.49 1.75 8.55
N GLU A 205 -9.85 1.52 9.83
CA GLU A 205 -10.74 2.41 10.58
C GLU A 205 -10.22 3.85 10.71
N SER A 206 -8.90 4.00 10.91
CA SER A 206 -8.30 5.32 11.15
C SER A 206 -8.04 6.12 9.88
N LEU A 207 -7.88 5.48 8.72
CA LEU A 207 -7.38 6.13 7.52
C LEU A 207 -8.37 6.10 6.34
N SER A 208 -9.07 4.98 6.13
CA SER A 208 -9.75 4.73 4.87
C SER A 208 -11.17 5.34 4.82
N ASP A 209 -11.55 5.84 3.67
CA ASP A 209 -12.92 6.31 3.41
C ASP A 209 -13.83 5.12 3.07
N ARG A 210 -13.30 4.14 2.35
CA ARG A 210 -14.01 2.93 1.92
C ARG A 210 -13.10 1.71 2.02
N VAL A 211 -13.71 0.57 2.27
CA VAL A 211 -13.05 -0.73 2.30
C VAL A 211 -13.65 -1.66 1.25
N ALA A 212 -12.82 -2.41 0.56
CA ALA A 212 -13.20 -3.49 -0.33
C ALA A 212 -12.55 -4.79 0.15
N VAL A 213 -13.29 -5.89 0.08
CA VAL A 213 -12.83 -7.19 0.59
C VAL A 213 -12.66 -8.18 -0.56
N LEU A 214 -11.47 -8.79 -0.62
CA LEU A 214 -11.16 -9.94 -1.46
C LEU A 214 -11.02 -11.20 -0.59
N ARG A 215 -11.64 -12.29 -1.03
CA ARG A 215 -11.51 -13.61 -0.41
C ARG A 215 -11.44 -14.69 -1.49
N ASN A 216 -10.40 -15.55 -1.42
CA ASN A 216 -10.18 -16.64 -2.37
C ASN A 216 -10.26 -16.19 -3.85
N GLY A 217 -9.64 -15.05 -4.17
CA GLY A 217 -9.64 -14.49 -5.52
C GLY A 217 -10.93 -13.77 -5.94
N GLN A 218 -11.97 -13.75 -5.11
CA GLN A 218 -13.26 -13.14 -5.42
C GLN A 218 -13.48 -11.82 -4.68
N TYR A 219 -14.16 -10.89 -5.33
CA TYR A 219 -14.63 -9.66 -4.72
C TYR A 219 -15.91 -9.95 -3.91
N ILE A 220 -15.84 -9.73 -2.60
CA ILE A 220 -16.95 -9.99 -1.68
C ILE A 220 -17.89 -8.79 -1.57
N GLY A 221 -17.32 -7.58 -1.64
CA GLY A 221 -18.09 -6.34 -1.55
C GLY A 221 -17.23 -5.15 -1.11
N SER A 222 -17.84 -3.97 -1.11
CA SER A 222 -17.24 -2.76 -0.51
C SER A 222 -18.27 -2.00 0.30
N MET A 223 -17.78 -1.25 1.29
CA MET A 223 -18.58 -0.44 2.20
C MET A 223 -17.81 0.81 2.62
N LEU A 224 -18.53 1.85 3.04
CA LEU A 224 -17.89 3.01 3.65
C LEU A 224 -17.37 2.62 5.03
N THR A 225 -16.14 3.02 5.34
CA THR A 225 -15.52 2.65 6.62
C THR A 225 -16.31 3.15 7.83
N LYS A 226 -16.94 4.33 7.71
CA LYS A 226 -17.79 4.91 8.76
C LYS A 226 -19.10 4.13 9.03
N ASP A 227 -19.53 3.28 8.10
CA ASP A 227 -20.79 2.54 8.14
C ASP A 227 -20.56 1.04 8.44
N THR A 228 -19.34 0.64 8.82
CA THR A 228 -18.97 -0.75 9.13
C THR A 228 -18.19 -0.85 10.44
N THR A 229 -18.02 -2.06 10.92
CA THR A 229 -17.28 -2.40 12.14
C THR A 229 -16.14 -3.38 11.85
N VAL A 230 -15.13 -3.44 12.76
CA VAL A 230 -14.04 -4.43 12.68
C VAL A 230 -14.60 -5.85 12.57
N THR A 231 -15.66 -6.15 13.31
CA THR A 231 -16.30 -7.49 13.30
C THR A 231 -16.89 -7.80 11.92
N GLU A 232 -17.60 -6.86 11.31
CA GLU A 232 -18.17 -7.03 9.96
C GLU A 232 -17.09 -7.21 8.90
N MET A 233 -16.05 -6.36 8.91
CA MET A 233 -14.91 -6.49 8.02
C MET A 233 -14.22 -7.85 8.18
N THR A 234 -14.02 -8.29 9.42
CA THR A 234 -13.41 -9.61 9.73
C THR A 234 -14.28 -10.75 9.20
N ASN A 235 -15.60 -10.71 9.45
CA ASN A 235 -16.52 -11.73 8.96
C ASN A 235 -16.53 -11.81 7.42
N MET A 236 -16.46 -10.69 6.72
CA MET A 236 -16.35 -10.68 5.26
C MET A 236 -15.05 -11.32 4.78
N MET A 237 -13.92 -11.03 5.47
CA MET A 237 -12.60 -11.58 5.10
C MET A 237 -12.57 -13.10 5.28
N VAL A 238 -13.04 -13.59 6.42
CA VAL A 238 -12.95 -15.01 6.80
C VAL A 238 -14.11 -15.83 6.22
N GLY A 239 -15.28 -15.21 6.03
CA GLY A 239 -16.46 -15.84 5.43
C GLY A 239 -17.39 -16.56 6.40
N HIS A 240 -17.11 -16.46 7.69
CA HIS A 240 -17.99 -16.96 8.77
C HIS A 240 -17.89 -16.02 9.98
N ALA A 241 -18.86 -16.09 10.87
CA ALA A 241 -18.84 -15.29 12.10
C ALA A 241 -17.62 -15.68 12.96
N VAL A 242 -16.80 -14.68 13.27
CA VAL A 242 -15.63 -14.85 14.12
C VAL A 242 -15.97 -14.33 15.52
N THR A 243 -15.85 -15.20 16.53
CA THR A 243 -15.94 -14.79 17.92
C THR A 243 -14.56 -14.35 18.38
N LEU A 244 -14.37 -13.03 18.56
CA LEU A 244 -13.10 -12.46 19.02
C LEU A 244 -12.84 -12.74 20.52
N ASN A 245 -13.86 -13.14 21.28
CA ASN A 245 -13.75 -13.48 22.70
C ASN A 245 -13.26 -14.92 22.87
N ILE A 246 -11.96 -15.08 23.06
CA ILE A 246 -11.37 -16.35 23.49
C ILE A 246 -11.51 -16.40 25.02
N VAL A 247 -12.49 -17.16 25.50
CA VAL A 247 -12.56 -17.52 26.94
C VAL A 247 -11.44 -18.51 27.23
N ARG A 248 -10.36 -18.02 27.83
CA ARG A 248 -9.29 -18.91 28.33
C ARG A 248 -9.64 -19.31 29.72
N PRO A 249 -9.66 -20.64 30.03
CA PRO A 249 -9.79 -21.10 31.40
C PRO A 249 -8.59 -20.61 32.22
N GLU A 250 -8.84 -20.27 33.47
CA GLU A 250 -7.75 -19.88 34.37
C GLU A 250 -6.73 -21.02 34.45
N PRO A 251 -5.43 -20.72 34.40
CA PRO A 251 -4.40 -21.76 34.46
C PRO A 251 -4.41 -22.42 35.85
N VAL A 252 -4.58 -23.73 35.89
CA VAL A 252 -4.49 -24.53 37.13
C VAL A 252 -3.01 -24.85 37.38
N ASN A 253 -2.46 -24.34 38.47
CA ASN A 253 -1.05 -24.50 38.87
C ASN A 253 -0.05 -24.08 37.75
N PRO A 254 0.03 -22.80 37.37
CA PRO A 254 0.95 -22.36 36.36
C PRO A 254 2.40 -22.58 36.80
N LYS A 255 3.16 -23.32 35.97
CA LYS A 255 4.61 -23.49 36.16
C LYS A 255 5.34 -22.73 35.05
N PRO A 256 6.45 -22.05 35.37
CA PRO A 256 7.31 -21.44 34.32
C PRO A 256 7.73 -22.54 33.33
N ARG A 257 7.55 -22.28 32.04
CA ARG A 257 8.02 -23.19 30.97
C ARG A 257 9.39 -22.77 30.42
N ILE A 258 9.69 -21.48 30.54
CA ILE A 258 10.97 -20.92 30.16
C ILE A 258 11.37 -19.98 31.29
N GLU A 259 12.57 -20.15 31.80
CA GLU A 259 13.17 -19.27 32.79
C GLU A 259 14.52 -18.79 32.22
N VAL A 260 14.69 -17.49 32.13
CA VAL A 260 15.90 -16.89 31.60
C VAL A 260 16.60 -16.15 32.75
N GLN A 261 17.80 -16.59 33.11
CA GLN A 261 18.61 -16.00 34.17
C GLN A 261 19.93 -15.49 33.62
N GLY A 262 20.29 -14.25 33.96
CA GLY A 262 21.60 -13.69 33.64
C GLY A 262 21.90 -13.54 32.13
N LEU A 263 20.85 -13.43 31.27
CA LEU A 263 21.03 -13.26 29.84
C LEU A 263 21.62 -11.91 29.50
N THR A 264 22.80 -11.91 28.90
CA THR A 264 23.41 -10.72 28.32
C THR A 264 23.59 -10.92 26.82
N VAL A 265 23.02 -10.03 26.01
CA VAL A 265 23.16 -10.07 24.54
C VAL A 265 24.07 -8.91 24.12
N ARG A 266 25.07 -9.22 23.30
CA ARG A 266 25.99 -8.25 22.67
C ARG A 266 25.85 -8.32 21.16
N ASN A 267 26.00 -7.17 20.47
CA ASN A 267 26.14 -7.16 19.02
C ASN A 267 27.57 -7.58 18.61
N GLU A 268 27.82 -7.64 17.30
CA GLU A 268 29.14 -8.00 16.72
C GLU A 268 30.26 -7.05 17.16
N GLU A 269 29.93 -5.81 17.51
CA GLU A 269 30.88 -4.80 18.04
C GLU A 269 31.10 -4.91 19.56
N GLY A 270 30.50 -5.90 20.22
CA GLY A 270 30.61 -6.14 21.67
C GLY A 270 29.72 -5.24 22.54
N ILE A 271 28.89 -4.39 21.96
CA ILE A 271 27.98 -3.49 22.68
C ILE A 271 26.84 -4.30 23.28
N VAL A 272 26.57 -4.12 24.59
CA VAL A 272 25.46 -4.79 25.28
C VAL A 272 24.14 -4.22 24.79
N LYS A 273 23.28 -5.08 24.21
CA LYS A 273 21.95 -4.75 23.72
C LYS A 273 20.83 -5.16 24.70
N LEU A 274 21.10 -6.19 25.52
CA LEU A 274 20.21 -6.66 26.58
C LEU A 274 21.09 -7.07 27.77
N LYS A 275 20.63 -6.75 29.00
CA LYS A 275 21.31 -7.10 30.25
C LYS A 275 20.31 -7.59 31.26
#